data_ea271eff1cec850d9dabffbe34fc5583
#
_entry.id   ea271eff1cec850d9dabffbe34fc5583
#
_cell.length_a   1.000
_cell.length_b   1.000
_cell.length_c   1.000
_cell.angle_alpha   90.00
_cell.angle_beta   90.00
_cell.angle_gamma   90.00
#
_symmetry.space_group_name_H-M   'P 1'
#
loop_
_entity.id
_entity.type
_entity.pdbx_description
1 polymer ?
#
loop_
_entity_poly.entity_id
_entity_poly.type
_entity_poly.pdbx_seq_one_letter_code
_entity_poly.pdbx_strand_id
1 'polypeptide(L)'
;MKYEKLIDLEFTKIGCWKTDDDGLNYEVFENKSNEFEIDNSLYIFFDSENDRILYVGKTTQTLKKRFYGYIRGNGQSTNSKIHKKLVKERSGKILILSLNDVLPFNWGIYNINLAAGLEDSIIELEEPEWNGRSSETEMNEKSLITNHSEINDKFFIVSLSKTYFEIGSINVPLKKSDLLGKHEDIITIELSKNNKQITTQINRNAVKNRSVRINPNREIKEYYNKFYKMGDKVKITITDEGNLIIE
;
A
#
# COMPACT_ATOMS: atom_id res chain seq x y z
N MET A 1 2.69 9.76 -13.72
CA MET A 1 3.85 10.65 -14.09
C MET A 1 4.47 10.14 -15.35
N LYS A 2 4.80 11.02 -16.31
CA LYS A 2 5.44 10.64 -17.58
C LYS A 2 6.94 10.43 -17.42
N TYR A 3 7.54 9.66 -18.34
CA TYR A 3 8.97 9.34 -18.32
C TYR A 3 9.88 10.58 -18.25
N GLU A 4 9.63 11.58 -19.09
CA GLU A 4 10.42 12.83 -19.15
C GLU A 4 10.47 13.53 -17.78
N LYS A 5 9.33 13.58 -17.09
CA LYS A 5 9.23 14.20 -15.77
C LYS A 5 10.04 13.46 -14.69
N LEU A 6 10.20 12.13 -14.81
CA LEU A 6 11.08 11.37 -13.92
C LEU A 6 12.56 11.70 -14.17
N ILE A 7 12.95 11.90 -15.43
CA ILE A 7 14.31 12.33 -15.77
C ILE A 7 14.59 13.75 -15.27
N ASP A 8 13.63 14.66 -15.38
CA ASP A 8 13.73 16.01 -14.80
C ASP A 8 13.89 15.99 -13.26
N LEU A 9 13.37 14.95 -12.62
CA LEU A 9 13.54 14.69 -11.18
C LEU A 9 14.80 13.87 -10.86
N GLU A 10 15.76 13.83 -11.77
CA GLU A 10 17.07 13.16 -11.63
C GLU A 10 17.01 11.64 -11.54
N PHE A 11 15.87 11.00 -11.85
CA PHE A 11 15.86 9.56 -11.98
C PHE A 11 16.69 9.10 -13.17
N THR A 12 17.58 8.16 -12.96
CA THR A 12 18.43 7.57 -13.99
C THR A 12 17.87 6.24 -14.46
N LYS A 13 17.72 6.05 -15.78
CA LYS A 13 17.39 4.76 -16.37
C LYS A 13 18.61 3.85 -16.32
N ILE A 14 18.53 2.75 -15.54
CA ILE A 14 19.66 1.88 -15.23
C ILE A 14 19.55 0.48 -15.85
N GLY A 15 18.36 0.05 -16.26
CA GLY A 15 18.14 -1.27 -16.81
C GLY A 15 16.69 -1.54 -17.17
N CYS A 16 16.40 -2.80 -17.47
CA CYS A 16 15.03 -3.28 -17.66
C CYS A 16 14.86 -4.71 -17.14
N TRP A 17 13.64 -5.08 -16.80
CA TRP A 17 13.30 -6.45 -16.45
C TRP A 17 13.23 -7.33 -17.70
N LYS A 18 13.79 -8.54 -17.61
CA LYS A 18 13.79 -9.56 -18.65
C LYS A 18 13.14 -10.84 -18.13
N THR A 19 12.46 -11.51 -19.04
CA THR A 19 11.95 -12.85 -18.80
C THR A 19 12.40 -13.71 -20.01
N ASP A 20 13.12 -14.76 -19.73
CA ASP A 20 13.65 -15.72 -20.70
C ASP A 20 13.43 -17.15 -20.22
N ASP A 21 14.03 -18.13 -20.90
CA ASP A 21 13.90 -19.56 -20.58
C ASP A 21 14.48 -19.91 -19.20
N ASP A 22 15.43 -19.12 -18.70
CA ASP A 22 16.04 -19.27 -17.37
C ASP A 22 15.20 -18.59 -16.25
N GLY A 23 14.15 -17.85 -16.62
CA GLY A 23 13.21 -17.21 -15.74
C GLY A 23 13.30 -15.68 -15.69
N LEU A 24 12.89 -15.09 -14.56
CA LEU A 24 12.93 -13.66 -14.36
C LEU A 24 14.34 -13.20 -14.03
N ASN A 25 14.82 -12.20 -14.76
CA ASN A 25 16.10 -11.54 -14.55
C ASN A 25 16.01 -10.04 -14.91
N TYR A 26 17.09 -9.31 -14.87
CA TYR A 26 17.16 -7.94 -15.37
C TYR A 26 18.43 -7.73 -16.20
N GLU A 27 18.31 -6.87 -17.21
CA GLU A 27 19.42 -6.38 -17.99
C GLU A 27 19.89 -5.03 -17.48
N VAL A 28 21.18 -4.89 -17.29
CA VAL A 28 21.82 -3.63 -16.91
C VAL A 28 22.23 -2.89 -18.16
N PHE A 29 21.86 -1.61 -18.27
CA PHE A 29 22.27 -0.81 -19.41
C PHE A 29 23.76 -0.43 -19.34
N GLU A 30 24.32 -0.14 -20.50
CA GLU A 30 25.74 0.20 -20.63
C GLU A 30 26.16 1.31 -19.67
N ASN A 31 27.28 1.12 -18.98
CA ASN A 31 27.85 2.02 -17.97
C ASN A 31 26.96 2.27 -16.72
N LYS A 32 25.96 1.40 -16.45
CA LYS A 32 25.06 1.53 -15.30
C LYS A 32 25.23 0.45 -14.24
N SER A 33 26.23 -0.42 -14.35
CA SER A 33 26.45 -1.50 -13.39
C SER A 33 26.72 -0.99 -11.96
N ASN A 34 27.43 0.12 -11.82
CA ASN A 34 27.72 0.72 -10.53
C ASN A 34 26.45 1.20 -9.79
N GLU A 35 25.41 1.60 -10.52
CA GLU A 35 24.15 2.07 -9.95
C GLU A 35 23.43 0.98 -9.13
N PHE A 36 23.68 -0.29 -9.45
CA PHE A 36 23.10 -1.43 -8.73
C PHE A 36 23.81 -1.76 -7.42
N GLU A 37 25.01 -1.25 -7.22
CA GLU A 37 25.81 -1.48 -6.01
C GLU A 37 25.70 -0.33 -4.97
N ILE A 38 24.90 0.70 -5.28
CA ILE A 38 24.68 1.84 -4.38
C ILE A 38 23.57 1.50 -3.39
N ASP A 39 23.79 1.81 -2.12
CA ASP A 39 22.82 1.72 -1.03
C ASP A 39 21.88 2.95 -1.01
N ASN A 40 20.79 2.87 -0.24
CA ASN A 40 19.86 3.98 -0.02
C ASN A 40 19.26 4.55 -1.31
N SER A 41 18.70 3.69 -2.13
CA SER A 41 18.12 4.05 -3.42
C SER A 41 16.59 4.06 -3.38
N LEU A 42 15.99 5.01 -4.09
CA LEU A 42 14.61 5.00 -4.52
C LEU A 42 14.58 4.48 -5.96
N TYR A 43 13.66 3.57 -6.29
CA TYR A 43 13.58 2.99 -7.63
C TYR A 43 12.14 2.87 -8.11
N ILE A 44 12.00 2.92 -9.42
CA ILE A 44 10.71 2.89 -10.12
C ILE A 44 10.74 1.79 -11.18
N PHE A 45 9.66 1.01 -11.25
CA PHE A 45 9.37 0.16 -12.40
C PHE A 45 8.39 0.89 -13.29
N PHE A 46 8.83 1.17 -14.51
CA PHE A 46 8.14 2.02 -15.45
C PHE A 46 7.73 1.24 -16.69
N ASP A 47 6.47 1.30 -17.06
CA ASP A 47 5.93 0.73 -18.29
C ASP A 47 6.25 1.66 -19.46
N SER A 48 7.22 1.25 -20.30
CA SER A 48 7.66 2.06 -21.44
C SER A 48 6.66 2.11 -22.60
N GLU A 49 5.69 1.19 -22.65
CA GLU A 49 4.67 1.18 -23.71
C GLU A 49 3.46 2.05 -23.35
N ASN A 50 3.12 2.12 -22.06
CA ASN A 50 1.97 2.89 -21.58
C ASN A 50 2.35 4.20 -20.87
N ASP A 51 3.63 4.53 -20.83
CA ASP A 51 4.18 5.76 -20.24
C ASP A 51 3.68 6.02 -18.82
N ARG A 52 3.79 4.99 -17.94
CA ARG A 52 3.27 5.05 -16.57
C ARG A 52 4.14 4.33 -15.55
N ILE A 53 4.08 4.80 -14.31
CA ILE A 53 4.71 4.14 -13.17
C ILE A 53 3.85 2.92 -12.79
N LEU A 54 4.50 1.75 -12.65
CA LEU A 54 3.86 0.53 -12.14
C LEU A 54 4.16 0.29 -10.68
N TYR A 55 5.38 0.60 -10.24
CA TYR A 55 5.83 0.35 -8.89
C TYR A 55 6.87 1.38 -8.45
N VAL A 56 6.78 1.81 -7.22
CA VAL A 56 7.79 2.62 -6.54
C VAL A 56 8.26 1.85 -5.32
N GLY A 57 9.56 1.83 -5.08
CA GLY A 57 10.12 1.17 -3.91
C GLY A 57 11.43 1.82 -3.47
N LYS A 58 11.75 1.65 -2.21
CA LYS A 58 13.02 2.07 -1.62
C LYS A 58 13.80 0.88 -1.07
N THR A 59 15.08 1.05 -0.96
CA THR A 59 15.95 0.09 -0.29
C THR A 59 17.07 0.81 0.47
N THR A 60 17.40 0.30 1.64
CA THR A 60 18.60 0.70 2.39
C THR A 60 19.81 -0.19 2.07
N GLN A 61 19.60 -1.23 1.26
CA GLN A 61 20.63 -2.12 0.73
C GLN A 61 20.85 -1.79 -0.75
N THR A 62 21.84 -2.44 -1.38
CA THR A 62 22.06 -2.30 -2.82
C THR A 62 20.83 -2.75 -3.63
N LEU A 63 20.59 -2.11 -4.77
CA LEU A 63 19.52 -2.51 -5.69
C LEU A 63 19.69 -3.96 -6.15
N LYS A 64 20.91 -4.41 -6.38
CA LYS A 64 21.23 -5.81 -6.72
C LYS A 64 20.66 -6.78 -5.67
N LYS A 65 20.89 -6.51 -4.39
CA LYS A 65 20.40 -7.33 -3.28
C LYS A 65 18.88 -7.28 -3.18
N ARG A 66 18.29 -6.10 -3.38
CA ARG A 66 16.84 -5.90 -3.38
C ARG A 66 16.17 -6.66 -4.51
N PHE A 67 16.69 -6.58 -5.74
CA PHE A 67 16.12 -7.20 -6.92
C PHE A 67 16.30 -8.71 -6.94
N TYR A 68 17.37 -9.23 -6.33
CA TYR A 68 17.50 -10.67 -6.11
C TYR A 68 16.30 -11.25 -5.32
N GLY A 69 15.75 -10.48 -4.38
CA GLY A 69 14.52 -10.86 -3.68
C GLY A 69 13.30 -10.97 -4.62
N TYR A 70 13.19 -10.10 -5.62
CA TYR A 70 12.14 -10.17 -6.63
C TYR A 70 12.34 -11.33 -7.59
N ILE A 71 13.58 -11.56 -8.05
CA ILE A 71 13.90 -12.69 -8.92
C ILE A 71 13.54 -14.02 -8.29
N ARG A 72 13.86 -14.21 -7.03
CA ARG A 72 13.52 -15.44 -6.29
C ARG A 72 12.03 -15.59 -6.00
N GLY A 73 11.29 -14.51 -5.92
CA GLY A 73 9.87 -14.55 -5.58
C GLY A 73 9.53 -15.19 -4.23
N ASN A 74 10.55 -15.43 -3.40
CA ASN A 74 10.42 -16.14 -2.13
C ASN A 74 9.90 -15.22 -1.03
N GLY A 75 9.16 -15.81 -0.09
CA GLY A 75 8.66 -15.10 1.09
C GLY A 75 7.24 -14.58 0.89
N GLN A 76 6.72 -14.08 2.00
CA GLN A 76 5.40 -13.46 2.01
C GLN A 76 5.48 -12.03 1.49
N SER A 77 4.42 -11.57 0.89
CA SER A 77 4.12 -10.18 0.57
C SER A 77 4.73 -9.60 -0.71
N THR A 78 5.59 -8.58 -0.58
CA THR A 78 6.01 -7.72 -1.70
C THR A 78 6.84 -8.45 -2.76
N ASN A 79 7.82 -9.27 -2.34
CA ASN A 79 8.71 -9.96 -3.30
C ASN A 79 7.94 -10.93 -4.20
N SER A 80 7.07 -11.75 -3.62
CA SER A 80 6.24 -12.70 -4.38
C SER A 80 5.23 -12.00 -5.28
N LYS A 81 4.62 -10.90 -4.81
CA LYS A 81 3.67 -10.12 -5.61
C LYS A 81 4.34 -9.47 -6.82
N ILE A 82 5.46 -8.80 -6.61
CA ILE A 82 6.21 -8.14 -7.67
C ILE A 82 6.77 -9.18 -8.67
N HIS A 83 7.32 -10.30 -8.18
CA HIS A 83 7.74 -11.41 -9.04
C HIS A 83 6.63 -11.85 -9.99
N LYS A 84 5.45 -12.19 -9.46
CA LYS A 84 4.29 -12.63 -10.23
C LYS A 84 3.83 -11.61 -11.29
N LYS A 85 3.96 -10.32 -11.00
CA LYS A 85 3.63 -9.24 -11.94
C LYS A 85 4.69 -9.12 -13.02
N LEU A 86 5.98 -9.11 -12.66
CA LEU A 86 7.09 -9.03 -13.61
C LEU A 86 7.13 -10.19 -14.60
N VAL A 87 6.89 -11.41 -14.14
CA VAL A 87 6.86 -12.62 -15.01
C VAL A 87 5.74 -12.57 -16.07
N LYS A 88 4.66 -11.86 -15.79
CA LYS A 88 3.54 -11.70 -16.73
C LYS A 88 3.79 -10.65 -17.81
N GLU A 89 4.73 -9.74 -17.59
CA GLU A 89 5.02 -8.66 -18.53
C GLU A 89 5.99 -9.13 -19.64
N ARG A 90 5.88 -8.48 -20.80
CA ARG A 90 6.79 -8.74 -21.91
C ARG A 90 8.22 -8.36 -21.52
N SER A 91 9.18 -9.23 -21.84
CA SER A 91 10.61 -9.02 -21.59
C SER A 91 11.08 -7.66 -22.17
N GLY A 92 11.75 -6.87 -21.35
CA GLY A 92 12.28 -5.55 -21.72
C GLY A 92 11.29 -4.39 -21.69
N LYS A 93 9.99 -4.64 -21.50
CA LYS A 93 8.96 -3.61 -21.43
C LYS A 93 9.09 -2.74 -20.16
N ILE A 94 9.42 -3.37 -19.05
CA ILE A 94 9.48 -2.69 -17.76
C ILE A 94 10.88 -2.14 -17.52
N LEU A 95 11.02 -0.83 -17.63
CA LEU A 95 12.26 -0.12 -17.34
C LEU A 95 12.49 -0.02 -15.82
N ILE A 96 13.76 0.00 -15.45
CA ILE A 96 14.22 0.27 -14.09
C ILE A 96 14.84 1.66 -14.06
N LEU A 97 14.22 2.55 -13.30
CA LEU A 97 14.76 3.87 -13.01
C LEU A 97 15.16 3.91 -11.54
N SER A 98 16.27 4.60 -11.23
CA SER A 98 16.72 4.81 -9.86
C SER A 98 17.09 6.26 -9.60
N LEU A 99 16.85 6.68 -8.38
CA LEU A 99 17.43 7.86 -7.76
C LEU A 99 18.31 7.32 -6.61
N ASN A 100 19.60 7.34 -6.83
CA ASN A 100 20.58 6.75 -5.93
C ASN A 100 21.13 7.80 -4.96
N ASP A 101 21.73 7.31 -3.89
CA ASP A 101 22.36 8.13 -2.86
C ASP A 101 21.42 9.20 -2.27
N VAL A 102 20.17 8.79 -2.06
CA VAL A 102 19.17 9.66 -1.43
C VAL A 102 19.51 9.81 0.04
N LEU A 103 20.43 10.74 0.30
CA LEU A 103 20.93 10.99 1.64
C LEU A 103 19.84 11.46 2.58
N PRO A 104 19.91 11.07 3.86
CA PRO A 104 19.00 11.59 4.86
C PRO A 104 19.18 13.10 5.01
N PHE A 105 18.06 13.80 5.10
CA PHE A 105 18.05 15.23 5.37
C PHE A 105 18.06 15.50 6.87
N ASN A 106 19.02 16.30 7.35
CA ASN A 106 19.10 16.70 8.73
C ASN A 106 18.31 17.99 8.99
N TRP A 107 17.31 17.93 9.84
CA TRP A 107 16.57 19.09 10.33
C TRP A 107 16.77 19.26 11.84
N GLY A 108 17.70 20.13 12.22
CA GLY A 108 18.15 20.26 13.59
C GLY A 108 18.81 18.96 14.08
N ILE A 109 18.26 18.37 15.14
CA ILE A 109 18.70 17.08 15.68
C ILE A 109 18.05 15.87 15.01
N TYR A 110 17.11 16.09 14.09
CA TYR A 110 16.35 15.03 13.44
C TYR A 110 16.98 14.64 12.11
N ASN A 111 17.14 13.33 11.93
CA ASN A 111 17.54 12.73 10.65
C ASN A 111 16.30 12.24 9.92
N ILE A 112 15.96 12.90 8.81
CA ILE A 112 14.76 12.59 8.00
C ILE A 112 15.16 11.71 6.84
N ASN A 113 14.57 10.52 6.76
CA ASN A 113 14.76 9.62 5.62
C ASN A 113 14.03 10.17 4.39
N LEU A 114 14.77 10.87 3.53
CA LEU A 114 14.22 11.51 2.33
C LEU A 114 13.67 10.49 1.33
N ALA A 115 14.34 9.34 1.15
CA ALA A 115 13.86 8.27 0.28
C ALA A 115 12.48 7.74 0.70
N ALA A 116 12.24 7.66 2.02
CA ALA A 116 10.93 7.24 2.54
C ALA A 116 9.84 8.27 2.23
N GLY A 117 10.13 9.55 2.45
CA GLY A 117 9.18 10.64 2.15
C GLY A 117 8.86 10.75 0.67
N LEU A 118 9.85 10.60 -0.20
CA LEU A 118 9.66 10.60 -1.65
C LEU A 118 8.88 9.38 -2.13
N GLU A 119 9.19 8.18 -1.63
CA GLU A 119 8.42 6.96 -1.96
C GLU A 119 6.94 7.16 -1.64
N ASP A 120 6.63 7.56 -0.40
CA ASP A 120 5.25 7.75 0.05
C ASP A 120 4.54 8.83 -0.80
N SER A 121 5.22 9.95 -1.10
CA SER A 121 4.66 11.05 -1.90
C SER A 121 4.37 10.64 -3.35
N ILE A 122 5.28 9.87 -3.98
CA ILE A 122 5.07 9.40 -5.36
C ILE A 122 3.94 8.36 -5.39
N ILE A 123 3.88 7.48 -4.41
CA ILE A 123 2.79 6.49 -4.32
C ILE A 123 1.44 7.18 -4.14
N GLU A 124 1.37 8.20 -3.29
CA GLU A 124 0.14 8.95 -3.05
C GLU A 124 -0.33 9.74 -4.29
N LEU A 125 0.61 10.34 -5.01
CA LEU A 125 0.31 11.19 -6.17
C LEU A 125 -0.01 10.38 -7.43
N GLU A 126 0.74 9.31 -7.69
CA GLU A 126 0.69 8.55 -8.95
C GLU A 126 -0.13 7.25 -8.85
N GLU A 127 -0.48 6.83 -7.65
CA GLU A 127 -1.23 5.60 -7.36
C GLU A 127 -0.76 4.39 -8.18
N PRO A 128 0.54 4.01 -8.14
CA PRO A 128 1.07 2.96 -9.00
C PRO A 128 0.36 1.63 -8.74
N GLU A 129 -0.05 0.97 -9.82
CA GLU A 129 -0.88 -0.25 -9.76
C GLU A 129 -0.27 -1.36 -8.88
N TRP A 130 1.06 -1.45 -8.82
CA TRP A 130 1.73 -2.53 -8.09
C TRP A 130 2.05 -2.20 -6.63
N ASN A 131 1.93 -0.93 -6.22
CA ASN A 131 2.04 -0.52 -4.82
C ASN A 131 0.73 -0.73 -4.06
N GLY A 132 -0.39 -0.81 -4.75
CA GLY A 132 -1.70 -1.06 -4.18
C GLY A 132 -1.82 -2.46 -3.55
N ARG A 133 -2.79 -2.64 -2.68
CA ARG A 133 -3.20 -3.97 -2.21
C ARG A 133 -3.64 -4.77 -3.42
N SER A 134 -3.12 -5.99 -3.58
CA SER A 134 -3.29 -6.82 -4.77
C SER A 134 -4.71 -6.86 -5.30
N SER A 135 -4.86 -6.52 -6.57
CA SER A 135 -6.07 -6.48 -7.38
C SER A 135 -6.77 -7.83 -7.62
N GLU A 136 -6.27 -8.95 -7.06
CA GLU A 136 -7.02 -10.21 -7.09
C GLU A 136 -8.37 -10.09 -6.35
N THR A 137 -8.51 -9.07 -5.48
CA THR A 137 -9.77 -8.72 -4.83
C THR A 137 -10.60 -7.75 -5.67
N GLU A 138 -9.97 -6.94 -6.54
CA GLU A 138 -10.65 -5.91 -7.36
C GLU A 138 -11.24 -6.46 -8.67
N MET A 139 -10.69 -7.54 -9.24
CA MET A 139 -11.24 -8.14 -10.47
C MET A 139 -12.61 -8.80 -10.25
N ASN A 140 -12.92 -9.27 -9.04
CA ASN A 140 -14.25 -9.76 -8.72
C ASN A 140 -15.26 -8.64 -8.36
N GLU A 141 -14.78 -7.43 -8.08
CA GLU A 141 -15.65 -6.28 -7.79
C GLU A 141 -15.91 -5.42 -9.03
N LYS A 142 -14.97 -5.32 -9.98
CA LYS A 142 -15.15 -4.57 -11.24
C LYS A 142 -16.14 -5.20 -12.21
N SER A 143 -16.44 -6.49 -12.09
CA SER A 143 -17.47 -7.13 -12.93
C SER A 143 -18.92 -6.86 -12.46
N LEU A 144 -19.10 -6.20 -11.32
CA LEU A 144 -20.42 -5.89 -10.75
C LEU A 144 -20.73 -4.40 -10.62
N ILE A 145 -19.78 -3.51 -10.94
CA ILE A 145 -20.00 -2.06 -10.82
C ILE A 145 -19.55 -1.34 -12.10
N THR A 146 -20.32 -1.51 -13.15
CA THR A 146 -20.43 -0.49 -14.19
C THR A 146 -21.55 0.46 -13.80
N ASN A 147 -21.19 1.72 -13.64
CA ASN A 147 -22.03 2.90 -13.47
C ASN A 147 -22.55 3.20 -12.06
N HIS A 148 -21.97 4.21 -11.49
CA HIS A 148 -22.47 5.42 -10.84
C HIS A 148 -21.66 5.86 -9.61
N SER A 149 -21.13 7.10 -9.72
CA SER A 149 -20.87 8.06 -8.63
C SER A 149 -20.00 7.63 -7.44
N GLU A 150 -18.70 7.86 -7.53
CA GLU A 150 -17.71 7.76 -6.44
C GLU A 150 -17.82 8.85 -5.36
N ILE A 151 -18.97 9.43 -5.07
CA ILE A 151 -19.02 10.60 -4.18
C ILE A 151 -19.80 10.39 -2.89
N ASN A 152 -20.38 9.23 -2.54
CA ASN A 152 -21.11 9.16 -1.27
C ASN A 152 -21.22 7.81 -0.55
N ASP A 153 -20.38 6.86 -0.83
CA ASP A 153 -20.46 5.60 -0.08
C ASP A 153 -19.86 5.73 1.31
N LYS A 154 -20.72 5.87 2.32
CA LYS A 154 -20.35 5.94 3.74
C LYS A 154 -19.99 4.57 4.33
N PHE A 155 -19.37 3.69 3.56
CA PHE A 155 -18.90 2.41 4.06
C PHE A 155 -17.48 2.08 3.58
N PHE A 156 -16.87 1.11 4.24
CA PHE A 156 -15.61 0.49 3.82
C PHE A 156 -15.60 -0.98 4.21
N ILE A 157 -14.75 -1.76 3.55
CA ILE A 157 -14.61 -3.19 3.80
C ILE A 157 -13.29 -3.45 4.51
N VAL A 158 -13.33 -4.24 5.57
CA VAL A 158 -12.17 -4.67 6.34
C VAL A 158 -11.97 -6.16 6.17
N SER A 159 -10.75 -6.57 5.77
CA SER A 159 -10.36 -7.98 5.82
C SER A 159 -9.80 -8.30 7.20
N LEU A 160 -10.46 -9.21 7.91
CA LEU A 160 -10.12 -9.52 9.30
C LEU A 160 -8.81 -10.32 9.39
N SER A 161 -7.75 -9.65 9.84
CA SER A 161 -6.46 -10.26 10.15
C SER A 161 -6.40 -10.72 11.62
N LYS A 162 -5.35 -11.44 11.99
CA LYS A 162 -5.09 -11.90 13.37
C LYS A 162 -5.27 -10.78 14.41
N THR A 163 -4.82 -9.57 14.11
CA THR A 163 -4.90 -8.41 15.01
C THR A 163 -6.35 -8.05 15.39
N TYR A 164 -7.31 -8.18 14.46
CA TYR A 164 -8.72 -7.89 14.76
C TYR A 164 -9.30 -8.85 15.81
N PHE A 165 -8.94 -10.13 15.70
CA PHE A 165 -9.38 -11.15 16.65
C PHE A 165 -8.69 -11.06 18.02
N GLU A 166 -7.45 -10.59 18.05
CA GLU A 166 -6.68 -10.48 19.31
C GLU A 166 -7.00 -9.21 20.08
N ILE A 167 -7.21 -8.10 19.36
CA ILE A 167 -7.28 -6.76 19.96
C ILE A 167 -8.69 -6.17 19.90
N GLY A 168 -9.49 -6.48 18.87
CA GLY A 168 -10.81 -5.88 18.67
C GLY A 168 -10.73 -4.40 18.32
N SER A 169 -9.77 -4.00 17.50
CA SER A 169 -9.65 -2.62 17.00
C SER A 169 -10.16 -2.53 15.55
N ILE A 170 -10.52 -1.32 15.10
CA ILE A 170 -10.90 -1.06 13.71
C ILE A 170 -9.98 0.03 13.16
N ASN A 171 -9.37 -0.22 12.01
CA ASN A 171 -8.63 0.79 11.27
C ASN A 171 -9.52 1.34 10.14
N VAL A 172 -9.82 2.63 10.20
CA VAL A 172 -10.62 3.31 9.18
C VAL A 172 -9.69 3.79 8.07
N PRO A 173 -10.02 3.56 6.78
CA PRO A 173 -9.24 4.09 5.68
C PRO A 173 -9.10 5.61 5.73
N LEU A 174 -7.95 6.16 5.34
CA LEU A 174 -7.68 7.60 5.41
C LEU A 174 -8.77 8.41 4.68
N LYS A 175 -9.15 8.02 3.48
CA LYS A 175 -10.22 8.66 2.65
C LYS A 175 -11.59 8.74 3.36
N LYS A 176 -11.83 7.93 4.39
CA LYS A 176 -13.09 7.89 5.16
C LYS A 176 -12.93 8.46 6.58
N SER A 177 -11.70 8.75 6.98
CA SER A 177 -11.41 9.23 8.34
C SER A 177 -12.02 10.60 8.62
N ASP A 178 -12.24 11.44 7.61
CA ASP A 178 -12.84 12.77 7.76
C ASP A 178 -14.34 12.71 8.04
N LEU A 179 -14.99 11.57 7.79
CA LEU A 179 -16.39 11.34 8.14
C LEU A 179 -16.60 11.05 9.64
N LEU A 180 -15.52 10.87 10.38
CA LEU A 180 -15.54 10.56 11.81
C LEU A 180 -15.07 11.77 12.64
N GLY A 181 -15.42 11.75 13.92
CA GLY A 181 -15.08 12.80 14.89
C GLY A 181 -13.58 13.01 15.12
N LYS A 182 -13.26 13.86 16.10
CA LYS A 182 -11.89 14.22 16.48
C LYS A 182 -11.24 13.12 17.32
N HIS A 183 -9.97 13.31 17.62
CA HIS A 183 -9.24 12.46 18.58
C HIS A 183 -9.95 12.52 19.96
N GLU A 184 -10.15 11.34 20.56
CA GLU A 184 -10.85 11.13 21.84
C GLU A 184 -12.38 11.32 21.81
N ASP A 185 -12.97 11.69 20.68
CA ASP A 185 -14.43 11.69 20.57
C ASP A 185 -14.99 10.29 20.83
N ILE A 186 -16.11 10.23 21.52
CA ILE A 186 -16.84 9.00 21.78
C ILE A 186 -17.75 8.71 20.59
N ILE A 187 -17.70 7.48 20.07
CA ILE A 187 -18.58 7.01 19.03
C ILE A 187 -19.34 5.76 19.48
N THR A 188 -20.51 5.57 18.89
CA THR A 188 -21.29 4.35 19.05
C THR A 188 -20.99 3.40 17.89
N ILE A 189 -20.86 2.11 18.19
CA ILE A 189 -20.71 1.04 17.21
C ILE A 189 -21.86 0.06 17.40
N GLU A 190 -22.62 -0.14 16.35
CA GLU A 190 -23.64 -1.17 16.27
C GLU A 190 -23.02 -2.47 15.72
N LEU A 191 -23.22 -3.57 16.43
CA LEU A 191 -22.82 -4.92 16.05
C LEU A 191 -24.05 -5.65 15.50
N SER A 192 -24.26 -5.61 14.19
CA SER A 192 -25.53 -5.99 13.56
C SER A 192 -25.97 -7.43 13.81
N LYS A 193 -25.03 -8.40 13.84
CA LYS A 193 -25.39 -9.82 14.01
C LYS A 193 -25.95 -10.20 15.40
N ASN A 194 -25.77 -9.35 16.39
CA ASN A 194 -26.31 -9.56 17.74
C ASN A 194 -27.10 -8.37 18.29
N ASN A 195 -27.37 -7.38 17.44
CA ASN A 195 -28.11 -6.15 17.78
C ASN A 195 -27.59 -5.43 19.03
N LYS A 196 -26.27 -5.45 19.22
CA LYS A 196 -25.62 -4.84 20.37
C LYS A 196 -25.01 -3.51 19.97
N GLN A 197 -25.19 -2.49 20.81
CA GLN A 197 -24.49 -1.22 20.70
C GLN A 197 -23.41 -1.10 21.78
N ILE A 198 -22.27 -0.60 21.38
CA ILE A 198 -21.14 -0.32 22.27
C ILE A 198 -20.62 1.09 22.04
N THR A 199 -19.98 1.66 23.03
CA THR A 199 -19.31 2.96 22.92
C THR A 199 -17.80 2.78 23.03
N THR A 200 -17.05 3.57 22.26
CA THR A 200 -15.59 3.58 22.28
C THR A 200 -15.06 4.94 21.86
N GLN A 201 -13.74 5.09 21.83
CA GLN A 201 -13.08 6.34 21.50
C GLN A 201 -12.32 6.27 20.18
N ILE A 202 -12.31 7.38 19.47
CA ILE A 202 -11.51 7.60 18.27
C ILE A 202 -10.06 7.89 18.65
N ASN A 203 -9.12 7.19 18.02
CA ASN A 203 -7.70 7.46 18.16
C ASN A 203 -7.10 7.87 16.80
N ARG A 204 -6.74 9.15 16.66
CA ARG A 204 -6.06 9.69 15.47
C ARG A 204 -4.53 9.70 15.60
N ASN A 205 -4.00 9.37 16.78
CA ASN A 205 -2.57 9.36 17.07
C ASN A 205 -1.96 7.96 16.95
N ALA A 206 -2.78 6.92 16.80
CA ALA A 206 -2.31 5.54 16.72
C ALA A 206 -1.60 5.19 15.40
N VAL A 207 -1.81 5.97 14.33
CA VAL A 207 -1.29 5.71 12.99
C VAL A 207 -0.59 6.96 12.46
N LYS A 208 0.62 6.80 11.92
CA LYS A 208 1.47 7.91 11.44
C LYS A 208 0.79 8.82 10.42
N ASN A 209 -0.07 8.28 9.56
CA ASN A 209 -0.81 9.02 8.55
C ASN A 209 -2.09 9.71 9.07
N ARG A 210 -2.31 9.73 10.39
CA ARG A 210 -3.50 10.30 11.05
C ARG A 210 -4.84 9.67 10.66
N SER A 211 -4.84 8.50 10.01
CA SER A 211 -6.08 7.75 9.82
C SER A 211 -6.69 7.38 11.18
N VAL A 212 -8.01 7.27 11.20
CA VAL A 212 -8.72 6.93 12.44
C VAL A 212 -8.51 5.46 12.79
N ARG A 213 -8.14 5.21 14.04
CA ARG A 213 -8.22 3.90 14.66
C ARG A 213 -9.27 3.95 15.77
N ILE A 214 -10.16 2.99 15.77
CA ILE A 214 -11.02 2.73 16.91
C ILE A 214 -10.20 1.97 17.95
N ASN A 215 -10.21 2.48 19.18
CA ASN A 215 -9.44 1.87 20.27
C ASN A 215 -9.81 0.40 20.48
N PRO A 216 -8.85 -0.44 20.94
CA PRO A 216 -9.12 -1.81 21.29
C PRO A 216 -10.34 -1.97 22.20
N ASN A 217 -11.27 -2.85 21.82
CA ASN A 217 -12.49 -3.08 22.56
C ASN A 217 -12.77 -4.57 22.68
N ARG A 218 -13.00 -5.05 23.91
CA ARG A 218 -13.24 -6.45 24.20
C ARG A 218 -14.50 -6.98 23.50
N GLU A 219 -15.55 -6.18 23.43
CA GLU A 219 -16.82 -6.60 22.84
C GLU A 219 -16.72 -6.74 21.31
N ILE A 220 -15.93 -5.90 20.62
CA ILE A 220 -15.61 -6.04 19.20
C ILE A 220 -14.79 -7.31 18.99
N LYS A 221 -13.80 -7.59 19.83
CA LYS A 221 -13.02 -8.83 19.78
C LYS A 221 -13.91 -10.07 19.91
N GLU A 222 -14.79 -10.09 20.91
CA GLU A 222 -15.72 -11.20 21.14
C GLU A 222 -16.68 -11.36 19.96
N TYR A 223 -17.16 -10.26 19.38
CA TYR A 223 -18.01 -10.25 18.20
C TYR A 223 -17.31 -10.89 16.98
N TYR A 224 -16.07 -10.47 16.68
CA TYR A 224 -15.32 -11.06 15.57
C TYR A 224 -15.08 -12.56 15.80
N ASN A 225 -14.64 -12.96 16.99
CA ASN A 225 -14.39 -14.37 17.30
C ASN A 225 -15.64 -15.24 17.23
N LYS A 226 -16.82 -14.67 17.51
CA LYS A 226 -18.10 -15.41 17.50
C LYS A 226 -18.67 -15.56 16.10
N PHE A 227 -18.58 -14.54 15.24
CA PHE A 227 -19.35 -14.45 14.00
C PHE A 227 -18.53 -14.55 12.72
N TYR A 228 -17.19 -14.50 12.81
CA TYR A 228 -16.31 -14.45 11.64
C TYR A 228 -15.10 -15.36 11.79
N LYS A 229 -14.41 -15.59 10.66
CA LYS A 229 -13.12 -16.29 10.58
C LYS A 229 -12.03 -15.35 10.08
N MET A 230 -10.78 -15.73 10.30
CA MET A 230 -9.64 -14.99 9.75
C MET A 230 -9.70 -14.98 8.23
N GLY A 231 -9.54 -13.78 7.64
CA GLY A 231 -9.65 -13.58 6.19
C GLY A 231 -11.04 -13.15 5.72
N ASP A 232 -12.08 -13.26 6.56
CA ASP A 232 -13.42 -12.78 6.20
C ASP A 232 -13.41 -11.27 5.93
N LYS A 233 -14.25 -10.86 5.00
CA LYS A 233 -14.50 -9.46 4.68
C LYS A 233 -15.74 -8.98 5.43
N VAL A 234 -15.57 -7.90 6.17
CA VAL A 234 -16.63 -7.28 6.97
C VAL A 234 -16.88 -5.88 6.44
N LYS A 235 -18.13 -5.58 6.13
CA LYS A 235 -18.55 -4.24 5.77
C LYS A 235 -18.78 -3.41 7.01
N ILE A 236 -18.22 -2.20 7.03
CA ILE A 236 -18.41 -1.23 8.10
C ILE A 236 -18.99 0.03 7.49
N THR A 237 -20.20 0.39 7.91
CA THR A 237 -20.91 1.58 7.45
C THR A 237 -20.70 2.71 8.45
N ILE A 238 -20.44 3.93 7.97
CA ILE A 238 -20.36 5.17 8.76
C ILE A 238 -21.71 5.87 8.64
N THR A 239 -22.36 6.13 9.76
CA THR A 239 -23.63 6.86 9.77
C THR A 239 -23.44 8.37 9.59
N ASP A 240 -24.52 9.11 9.32
CA ASP A 240 -24.48 10.57 9.20
C ASP A 240 -23.99 11.27 10.47
N GLU A 241 -24.15 10.63 11.61
CA GLU A 241 -23.70 11.10 12.92
C GLU A 241 -22.25 10.73 13.24
N GLY A 242 -21.55 10.07 12.30
CA GLY A 242 -20.17 9.62 12.52
C GLY A 242 -20.04 8.38 13.40
N ASN A 243 -21.12 7.60 13.58
CA ASN A 243 -21.11 6.30 14.24
C ASN A 243 -20.81 5.17 13.25
N LEU A 244 -20.55 3.95 13.75
CA LEU A 244 -20.22 2.80 12.91
C LEU A 244 -21.27 1.68 13.04
N ILE A 245 -21.50 0.97 11.95
CA ILE A 245 -22.28 -0.28 11.91
C ILE A 245 -21.38 -1.37 11.33
N ILE A 246 -21.17 -2.46 12.08
CA ILE A 246 -20.41 -3.63 11.65
C ILE A 246 -21.40 -4.71 11.18
N GLU A 247 -21.36 -5.02 9.87
CA GLU A 247 -22.29 -5.96 9.21
C GLU A 247 -21.65 -7.33 8.95
#